data_ee4ad25ff66752cf1c1146fc63e69301
#
_entry.id   ee4ad25ff66752cf1c1146fc63e69301
#
_cell.length_a   1.000
_cell.length_b   1.000
_cell.length_c   1.000
_cell.angle_alpha   90.00
_cell.angle_beta   90.00
_cell.angle_gamma   90.00
#
_symmetry.space_group_name_H-M   'P 1'
#
loop_
_entity.id
_entity.type
_entity.pdbx_description
1 polymer ?
#
loop_
_entity_poly.entity_id
_entity_poly.type
_entity_poly.pdbx_seq_one_letter_code
_entity_poly.pdbx_strand_id
1 'polypeptide(L)'
;MIRHLAAAAVMFALILAPAGAAPKARATVTLTSHRFTPSPIYLPGGVPVRIVLTNRAGKTHDFTARQFFGASRLLRGRAPGGEVRLKPGRSAVIDLIPTRGTYKVHCGEFGHRMLGMSTMIIVL
;
A
#
# COMPACT_ATOMS: atom_id res chain seq x y z
N MET A 1 10.32 -68.60 -6.99
CA MET A 1 10.45 -67.34 -7.78
C MET A 1 9.80 -66.22 -6.96
N ILE A 2 10.61 -65.39 -6.33
CA ILE A 2 10.14 -64.25 -5.56
C ILE A 2 10.19 -63.03 -6.48
N ARG A 3 9.02 -62.50 -6.82
CA ARG A 3 8.91 -61.26 -7.58
C ARG A 3 8.99 -60.10 -6.59
N HIS A 4 10.11 -59.41 -6.60
CA HIS A 4 10.24 -58.15 -5.85
C HIS A 4 9.46 -57.04 -6.60
N LEU A 5 8.32 -56.66 -6.04
CA LEU A 5 7.63 -55.45 -6.42
C LEU A 5 8.40 -54.26 -5.82
N ALA A 6 9.15 -53.57 -6.67
CA ALA A 6 9.72 -52.31 -6.28
C ALA A 6 8.60 -51.25 -6.23
N ALA A 7 8.21 -50.84 -5.02
CA ALA A 7 7.33 -49.71 -4.82
C ALA A 7 8.12 -48.43 -5.13
N ALA A 8 7.85 -47.79 -6.26
CA ALA A 8 8.35 -46.48 -6.56
C ALA A 8 7.63 -45.45 -5.65
N ALA A 9 8.33 -44.96 -4.65
CA ALA A 9 7.86 -43.84 -3.85
C ALA A 9 7.91 -42.59 -4.71
N VAL A 10 6.75 -42.11 -5.15
CA VAL A 10 6.63 -40.82 -5.81
C VAL A 10 6.74 -39.76 -4.71
N MET A 11 7.91 -39.17 -4.58
CA MET A 11 8.07 -37.98 -3.73
C MET A 11 7.38 -36.80 -4.42
N PHE A 12 6.24 -36.39 -3.91
CA PHE A 12 5.65 -35.12 -4.22
C PHE A 12 6.52 -34.03 -3.56
N ALA A 13 7.36 -33.37 -4.34
CA ALA A 13 8.01 -32.15 -3.90
C ALA A 13 6.93 -31.07 -3.73
N LEU A 14 6.63 -30.74 -2.49
CA LEU A 14 5.76 -29.60 -2.18
C LEU A 14 6.51 -28.33 -2.57
N ILE A 15 6.20 -27.81 -3.75
CA ILE A 15 6.71 -26.50 -4.18
C ILE A 15 5.92 -25.46 -3.37
N LEU A 16 6.50 -25.00 -2.27
CA LEU A 16 6.00 -23.82 -1.57
C LEU A 16 6.16 -22.62 -2.52
N ALA A 17 5.04 -22.12 -3.04
CA ALA A 17 5.04 -20.82 -3.70
C ALA A 17 5.56 -19.77 -2.70
N PRO A 18 6.51 -18.89 -3.09
CA PRO A 18 7.00 -17.85 -2.19
C PRO A 18 5.81 -16.99 -1.75
N ALA A 19 5.61 -16.87 -0.43
CA ALA A 19 4.66 -15.93 0.13
C ALA A 19 5.01 -14.54 -0.40
N GLY A 20 4.10 -13.92 -1.13
CA GLY A 20 4.13 -12.62 -1.79
C GLY A 20 5.48 -11.93 -1.97
N ALA A 21 5.71 -11.31 -3.10
CA ALA A 21 6.94 -10.59 -3.36
C ALA A 21 7.22 -9.56 -2.26
N ALA A 22 8.42 -9.56 -1.68
CA ALA A 22 8.86 -8.52 -0.76
C ALA A 22 8.79 -7.16 -1.44
N PRO A 23 8.45 -6.07 -0.72
CA PRO A 23 8.45 -4.71 -1.28
C PRO A 23 9.81 -4.37 -1.89
N LYS A 24 9.81 -3.83 -3.11
CA LYS A 24 11.01 -3.35 -3.82
C LYS A 24 11.34 -1.91 -3.47
N ALA A 25 10.35 -1.15 -3.03
CA ALA A 25 10.49 0.23 -2.65
C ALA A 25 9.63 0.53 -1.41
N ARG A 26 9.98 1.61 -0.72
CA ARG A 26 9.26 2.09 0.46
C ARG A 26 9.04 3.58 0.36
N ALA A 27 7.84 4.02 0.66
CA ALA A 27 7.49 5.41 0.82
C ALA A 27 6.89 5.63 2.21
N THR A 28 7.36 6.63 2.92
CA THR A 28 6.78 7.07 4.19
C THR A 28 6.11 8.40 3.97
N VAL A 29 4.82 8.49 4.28
CA VAL A 29 4.04 9.71 4.17
C VAL A 29 3.56 10.11 5.56
N THR A 30 3.93 11.31 5.97
CA THR A 30 3.53 11.88 7.25
C THR A 30 2.36 12.83 7.04
N LEU A 31 1.32 12.65 7.84
CA LEU A 31 0.17 13.54 7.90
C LEU A 31 0.36 14.46 9.11
N THR A 32 0.38 15.75 8.85
CA THR A 32 0.39 16.80 9.88
C THR A 32 -0.87 17.65 9.76
N SER A 33 -0.99 18.71 10.53
CA SER A 33 -2.13 19.63 10.43
C SER A 33 -2.19 20.26 9.06
N HIS A 34 -2.96 19.88 8.13
CA HIS A 34 -3.15 20.44 6.78
C HIS A 34 -2.09 20.08 5.74
N ARG A 35 -1.24 19.08 6.00
CA ARG A 35 -0.15 18.75 5.05
C ARG A 35 0.15 17.26 5.00
N PHE A 36 0.44 16.78 3.79
CA PHE A 36 1.12 15.52 3.52
C PHE A 36 2.59 15.78 3.23
N THR A 37 3.47 14.96 3.79
CA THR A 37 4.92 15.07 3.55
C THR A 37 5.49 13.69 3.22
N PRO A 38 6.20 13.50 2.10
CA PRO A 38 6.54 14.48 1.07
C PRO A 38 5.34 14.88 0.19
N SER A 39 5.50 15.97 -0.54
CA SER A 39 4.51 16.44 -1.52
C SER A 39 5.22 17.03 -2.73
N PRO A 40 5.03 16.50 -3.94
CA PRO A 40 4.28 15.30 -4.26
C PRO A 40 4.94 14.02 -3.77
N ILE A 41 4.20 12.91 -3.86
CA ILE A 41 4.68 11.58 -3.49
C ILE A 41 5.07 10.84 -4.77
N TYR A 42 6.33 10.41 -4.89
CA TYR A 42 6.81 9.66 -6.05
C TYR A 42 6.91 8.18 -5.73
N LEU A 43 6.39 7.33 -6.61
CA LEU A 43 6.44 5.88 -6.49
C LEU A 43 6.89 5.24 -7.80
N PRO A 44 7.67 4.15 -7.77
CA PRO A 44 7.91 3.33 -8.95
C PRO A 44 6.66 2.54 -9.32
N GLY A 45 6.31 2.52 -10.60
CA GLY A 45 5.19 1.74 -11.12
C GLY A 45 5.53 0.30 -11.39
N GLY A 46 4.53 -0.58 -11.33
CA GLY A 46 4.64 -1.98 -11.73
C GLY A 46 5.45 -2.89 -10.81
N VAL A 47 5.89 -2.41 -9.66
CA VAL A 47 6.66 -3.19 -8.67
C VAL A 47 6.01 -3.08 -7.29
N PRO A 48 6.19 -4.08 -6.40
CA PRO A 48 5.68 -3.99 -5.04
C PRO A 48 6.31 -2.83 -4.26
N VAL A 49 5.45 -1.97 -3.72
CA VAL A 49 5.82 -0.81 -2.93
C VAL A 49 5.16 -0.90 -1.55
N ARG A 50 5.91 -0.62 -0.50
CA ARG A 50 5.36 -0.43 0.84
C ARG A 50 5.14 1.05 1.09
N ILE A 51 3.91 1.42 1.40
CA ILE A 51 3.55 2.77 1.84
C ILE A 51 3.29 2.70 3.34
N VAL A 52 3.98 3.55 4.10
CA VAL A 52 3.74 3.76 5.52
C VAL A 52 3.15 5.14 5.70
N LEU A 53 1.92 5.20 6.20
CA LEU A 53 1.23 6.43 6.51
C LEU A 53 1.27 6.64 8.01
N THR A 54 1.70 7.80 8.48
CA THR A 54 1.76 8.13 9.91
C THR A 54 1.09 9.47 10.17
N ASN A 55 0.10 9.48 11.06
CA ASN A 55 -0.53 10.72 11.50
C ASN A 55 0.21 11.28 12.72
N ARG A 56 0.91 12.38 12.54
CA ARG A 56 1.63 13.11 13.60
C ARG A 56 0.88 14.34 14.09
N ALA A 57 -0.34 14.54 13.65
CA ALA A 57 -1.20 15.64 14.10
C ALA A 57 -1.97 15.27 15.37
N GLY A 58 -2.52 16.26 16.03
CA GLY A 58 -3.38 16.09 17.20
C GLY A 58 -4.84 15.76 16.90
N LYS A 59 -5.20 15.64 15.62
CA LYS A 59 -6.56 15.30 15.16
C LYS A 59 -6.51 14.14 14.17
N THR A 60 -7.66 13.50 13.97
CA THR A 60 -7.82 12.48 12.94
C THR A 60 -7.65 13.09 11.56
N HIS A 61 -6.87 12.43 10.72
CA HIS A 61 -6.71 12.73 9.31
C HIS A 61 -6.94 11.47 8.49
N ASP A 62 -7.26 11.63 7.23
CA ASP A 62 -7.31 10.52 6.29
C ASP A 62 -6.42 10.78 5.07
N PHE A 63 -6.04 9.69 4.44
CA PHE A 63 -5.36 9.66 3.18
C PHE A 63 -6.34 9.07 2.16
N THR A 64 -7.00 9.94 1.42
CA THR A 64 -8.00 9.55 0.44
C THR A 64 -7.46 9.72 -0.96
N ALA A 65 -7.33 8.60 -1.68
CA ALA A 65 -6.78 8.52 -3.02
C ALA A 65 -7.50 7.43 -3.82
N ARG A 66 -8.77 7.65 -4.11
CA ARG A 66 -9.66 6.62 -4.69
C ARG A 66 -9.18 6.08 -6.01
N GLN A 67 -8.74 6.94 -6.91
CA GLN A 67 -8.26 6.53 -8.24
C GLN A 67 -6.92 5.77 -8.12
N PHE A 68 -6.04 6.21 -7.25
CA PHE A 68 -4.76 5.54 -6.99
C PHE A 68 -4.97 4.11 -6.46
N PHE A 69 -5.75 3.95 -5.40
CA PHE A 69 -6.02 2.63 -4.84
C PHE A 69 -6.82 1.75 -5.81
N GLY A 70 -7.76 2.33 -6.56
CA GLY A 70 -8.53 1.62 -7.56
C GLY A 70 -7.70 1.11 -8.74
N ALA A 71 -6.64 1.84 -9.12
CA ALA A 71 -5.72 1.45 -10.18
C ALA A 71 -4.57 0.56 -9.70
N SER A 72 -4.37 0.44 -8.38
CA SER A 72 -3.31 -0.35 -7.77
C SER A 72 -3.77 -1.78 -7.47
N ARG A 73 -2.83 -2.71 -7.45
CA ARG A 73 -3.07 -4.04 -6.93
C ARG A 73 -2.66 -4.09 -5.46
N LEU A 74 -3.62 -4.19 -4.56
CA LEU A 74 -3.36 -4.35 -3.13
C LEU A 74 -2.79 -5.73 -2.83
N LEU A 75 -1.68 -5.76 -2.09
CA LEU A 75 -1.02 -6.98 -1.62
C LEU A 75 -1.22 -7.18 -0.12
N ARG A 76 -1.20 -6.09 0.65
CA ARG A 76 -1.34 -6.10 2.10
C ARG A 76 -1.91 -4.77 2.58
N GLY A 77 -2.67 -4.81 3.67
CA GLY A 77 -3.30 -3.63 4.25
C GLY A 77 -4.67 -3.37 3.67
N ARG A 78 -5.28 -2.27 4.06
CA ARG A 78 -6.66 -1.93 3.70
C ARG A 78 -6.80 -0.45 3.37
N ALA A 79 -7.55 -0.18 2.32
CA ALA A 79 -7.96 1.16 1.93
C ALA A 79 -9.43 1.12 1.44
N PRO A 80 -10.39 0.88 2.35
CA PRO A 80 -11.79 0.74 1.97
C PRO A 80 -12.30 2.03 1.33
N GLY A 81 -12.91 1.91 0.15
CA GLY A 81 -13.35 3.06 -0.64
C GLY A 81 -12.23 4.02 -1.08
N GLY A 82 -10.97 3.56 -1.04
CA GLY A 82 -9.80 4.38 -1.37
C GLY A 82 -9.38 5.34 -0.25
N GLU A 83 -9.76 5.06 0.96
CA GLU A 83 -9.50 5.89 2.14
C GLU A 83 -8.75 5.12 3.23
N VAL A 84 -7.74 5.76 3.81
CA VAL A 84 -7.04 5.30 5.01
C VAL A 84 -7.18 6.36 6.09
N ARG A 85 -8.01 6.09 7.07
CA ARG A 85 -8.29 7.00 8.19
C ARG A 85 -7.38 6.69 9.37
N LEU A 86 -6.71 7.70 9.90
CA LEU A 86 -5.75 7.58 10.98
C LEU A 86 -6.10 8.52 12.14
N LYS A 87 -6.30 7.94 13.31
CA LYS A 87 -6.36 8.71 14.56
C LYS A 87 -4.99 9.30 14.91
N PRO A 88 -4.91 10.32 15.78
CA PRO A 88 -3.64 10.89 16.22
C PRO A 88 -2.62 9.84 16.65
N GLY A 89 -1.39 9.95 16.16
CA GLY A 89 -0.28 9.06 16.49
C GLY A 89 -0.34 7.66 15.84
N ARG A 90 -1.35 7.36 15.04
CA ARG A 90 -1.50 6.06 14.38
C ARG A 90 -0.80 5.99 13.04
N SER A 91 -0.41 4.79 12.68
CA SER A 91 0.20 4.47 11.38
C SER A 91 -0.56 3.33 10.70
N ALA A 92 -0.48 3.31 9.37
CA ALA A 92 -0.94 2.20 8.56
C ALA A 92 0.15 1.79 7.58
N VAL A 93 0.22 0.50 7.29
CA VAL A 93 1.14 -0.08 6.31
C VAL A 93 0.32 -0.69 5.20
N ILE A 94 0.62 -0.29 3.97
CA ILE A 94 -0.03 -0.79 2.77
C ILE A 94 1.03 -1.22 1.78
N ASP A 95 0.98 -2.48 1.36
CA ASP A 95 1.80 -3.00 0.28
C ASP A 95 0.92 -3.14 -0.96
N LEU A 96 1.38 -2.58 -2.06
CA LEU A 96 0.66 -2.61 -3.32
C LEU A 96 1.60 -2.52 -4.52
N ILE A 97 1.09 -2.86 -5.70
CA ILE A 97 1.75 -2.61 -6.97
C ILE A 97 1.01 -1.44 -7.62
N PRO A 98 1.63 -0.25 -7.69
CA PRO A 98 0.97 0.90 -8.26
C PRO A 98 1.03 0.88 -9.78
N THR A 99 0.01 1.46 -10.40
CA THR A 99 -0.04 1.68 -11.85
C THR A 99 0.48 3.07 -12.19
N ARG A 100 1.29 3.17 -13.21
CA ARG A 100 1.80 4.44 -13.73
C ARG A 100 0.67 5.46 -13.92
N GLY A 101 0.91 6.69 -13.51
CA GLY A 101 -0.02 7.79 -13.63
C GLY A 101 0.16 8.85 -12.56
N THR A 102 -0.72 9.84 -12.58
CA THR A 102 -0.75 10.92 -11.61
C THR A 102 -2.12 10.92 -10.93
N TYR A 103 -2.11 10.90 -9.61
CA TYR A 103 -3.33 10.70 -8.82
C TYR A 103 -3.48 11.75 -7.74
N LYS A 104 -4.70 12.24 -7.55
CA LYS A 104 -5.02 13.18 -6.47
C LYS A 104 -5.12 12.48 -5.13
N VAL A 105 -4.61 13.14 -4.10
CA VAL A 105 -4.75 12.75 -2.69
C VAL A 105 -5.29 13.92 -1.92
N HIS A 106 -6.24 13.67 -1.04
CA HIS A 106 -6.76 14.69 -0.13
C HIS A 106 -7.13 14.07 1.22
N CYS A 107 -7.25 14.93 2.23
CA CYS A 107 -7.89 14.58 3.49
C CYS A 107 -9.36 14.93 3.40
N GLY A 108 -10.25 13.96 3.65
CA GLY A 108 -11.70 14.15 3.61
C GLY A 108 -12.30 14.70 4.91
N GLU A 109 -11.49 14.89 5.96
CA GLU A 109 -11.97 15.45 7.21
C GLU A 109 -12.49 16.88 7.01
N PHE A 110 -13.55 17.22 7.76
CA PHE A 110 -14.23 18.50 7.62
C PHE A 110 -13.24 19.68 7.80
N GLY A 111 -13.25 20.61 6.85
CA GLY A 111 -12.39 21.80 6.85
C GLY A 111 -10.97 21.59 6.34
N HIS A 112 -10.42 20.39 6.37
CA HIS A 112 -9.04 20.12 5.96
C HIS A 112 -8.81 20.30 4.45
N ARG A 113 -9.78 19.92 3.64
CA ARG A 113 -9.75 20.13 2.19
C ARG A 113 -9.72 21.62 1.84
N MET A 114 -10.50 22.43 2.55
CA MET A 114 -10.55 23.89 2.38
C MET A 114 -9.25 24.56 2.82
N LEU A 115 -8.48 23.93 3.71
CA LEU A 115 -7.18 24.41 4.18
C LEU A 115 -6.01 23.88 3.34
N GLY A 116 -6.29 23.27 2.18
CA GLY A 116 -5.27 22.84 1.23
C GLY A 116 -4.58 21.53 1.59
N MET A 117 -5.19 20.68 2.43
CA MET A 117 -4.64 19.35 2.73
C MET A 117 -4.86 18.40 1.56
N SER A 118 -4.03 18.57 0.57
CA SER A 118 -4.02 17.77 -0.66
C SER A 118 -2.62 17.63 -1.22
N THR A 119 -2.41 16.61 -2.01
CA THR A 119 -1.17 16.38 -2.75
C THR A 119 -1.44 15.50 -3.97
N MET A 120 -0.38 15.12 -4.66
CA MET A 120 -0.41 14.19 -5.79
C MET A 120 0.49 13.00 -5.52
N ILE A 121 0.08 11.83 -5.98
CA ILE A 121 0.96 10.69 -6.17
C ILE A 121 1.35 10.64 -7.63
N ILE A 122 2.65 10.59 -7.89
CA ILE A 122 3.21 10.47 -9.24
C ILE A 122 3.89 9.10 -9.32
N VAL A 123 3.30 8.21 -10.11
CA VAL A 123 3.82 6.86 -10.34
C VAL A 123 4.54 6.84 -11.67
N LEU A 124 5.82 6.58 -11.63
CA LEU A 124 6.74 6.60 -12.77
C LEU A 124 6.85 5.24 -13.45
#